data_5509320cf7a17a6dd4c1b3bdf890d190
#
_entry.id   5509320cf7a17a6dd4c1b3bdf890d190
#
_cell.length_a   1.000
_cell.length_b   1.000
_cell.length_c   1.000
_cell.angle_alpha   90.00
_cell.angle_beta   90.00
_cell.angle_gamma   90.00
#
_symmetry.space_group_name_H-M   'P 1'
#
loop_
_entity.id
_entity.type
_entity.pdbx_description
1 polymer ?
#
loop_
_entity_poly.entity_id
_entity_poly.type
_entity_poly.pdbx_seq_one_letter_code
_entity_poly.pdbx_strand_id
1 'polypeptide(L)'
;MKILKKAAAFAVIIGAFGVLYFSGVTRNVSEKAAEVISAVYGVKKSDAVNSEAVNIYVNDRKFDEEPAPKVFMTDKLVWMADAGTLSRIFGCEIERTDSHTALVKADGQTYCFSDGSPIVTTSGGDKLYDNAVLFDNDSVCLSIEAVSELLGASFLWNEDSHTIAITLPAAEARTLPTHFDLRNEGRVMPARSQGNLGTCWAFAALSAVESTMLPGQAHTFAADHMSLCNGFNISQNDGGDYNIALAYMASWKGPVNEADDPYGDNVTDEKLEAVCHLQEAVNIGSKDYEKIKMMIQDYGAVQSSFYSDIEVANADSEFYNAGTAGYFYSGSAKANHDVIIIGWDDNYPKENFHTPPKNDGAFICQNSWGQSFGDDGCFYISYEDTNIGMNNMVYTKIEPSDNYDAIYQTDNLGWIGAIGYNEPFAYFGNKYHAEDTEALKAVSFYATGADTTYEVYVVNENISADNLSNMRFLKSGVIDEAGYYTVPLSGNITVSGDFAVIVKIITKDAVHPVAIEYSGENNEFDADISDGEGYISYNGKYWQRAEDNYSCNICLKAFTNKID
;
A
#
# COMPACT_ATOMS: atom_id res chain seq x y z
N MET A 1 -50.84 19.67 -0.19
CA MET A 1 -50.97 19.29 -1.64
C MET A 1 -49.62 19.33 -2.40
N LYS A 2 -48.71 20.24 -2.08
CA LYS A 2 -47.35 20.25 -2.70
C LYS A 2 -46.44 19.08 -2.21
N ILE A 3 -46.56 18.67 -0.96
CA ILE A 3 -45.76 17.59 -0.36
C ILE A 3 -46.21 16.21 -0.91
N LEU A 4 -47.53 16.00 -1.11
CA LEU A 4 -48.03 14.73 -1.69
C LEU A 4 -47.68 14.57 -3.18
N LYS A 5 -47.53 15.66 -3.94
CA LYS A 5 -47.08 15.60 -5.33
C LYS A 5 -45.57 15.27 -5.44
N LYS A 6 -44.75 15.71 -4.46
CA LYS A 6 -43.32 15.36 -4.39
C LYS A 6 -43.11 13.88 -4.03
N ALA A 7 -43.90 13.36 -3.08
CA ALA A 7 -43.85 11.95 -2.68
C ALA A 7 -44.28 10.99 -3.81
N ALA A 8 -45.33 11.38 -4.61
CA ALA A 8 -45.77 10.57 -5.73
C ALA A 8 -44.79 10.57 -6.91
N ALA A 9 -44.10 11.67 -7.17
CA ALA A 9 -43.03 11.74 -8.18
C ALA A 9 -41.81 10.89 -7.74
N PHE A 10 -41.51 10.89 -6.45
CA PHE A 10 -40.40 10.12 -5.86
C PHE A 10 -40.66 8.60 -5.94
N ALA A 11 -41.87 8.13 -5.65
CA ALA A 11 -42.24 6.73 -5.76
C ALA A 11 -42.19 6.17 -7.21
N VAL A 12 -42.47 7.01 -8.20
CA VAL A 12 -42.37 6.63 -9.63
C VAL A 12 -40.93 6.56 -10.09
N ILE A 13 -40.04 7.39 -9.57
CA ILE A 13 -38.60 7.38 -9.90
C ILE A 13 -37.92 6.15 -9.30
N ILE A 14 -38.18 5.82 -8.03
CA ILE A 14 -37.63 4.61 -7.37
C ILE A 14 -38.12 3.33 -8.06
N GLY A 15 -39.39 3.24 -8.45
CA GLY A 15 -39.93 2.10 -9.20
C GLY A 15 -39.29 1.91 -10.58
N ALA A 16 -38.93 3.00 -11.26
CA ALA A 16 -38.27 2.95 -12.57
C ALA A 16 -36.79 2.56 -12.46
N PHE A 17 -36.06 3.02 -11.44
CA PHE A 17 -34.65 2.68 -11.21
C PHE A 17 -34.46 1.22 -10.80
N GLY A 18 -35.30 0.69 -9.91
CA GLY A 18 -35.23 -0.70 -9.48
C GLY A 18 -35.45 -1.71 -10.62
N VAL A 19 -36.29 -1.37 -11.60
CA VAL A 19 -36.56 -2.24 -12.76
C VAL A 19 -35.48 -2.15 -13.84
N LEU A 20 -34.81 -1.01 -13.99
CA LEU A 20 -33.80 -0.78 -15.02
C LEU A 20 -32.40 -1.32 -14.66
N TYR A 21 -32.07 -1.38 -13.37
CA TYR A 21 -30.80 -1.93 -12.89
C TYR A 21 -30.67 -3.45 -13.14
N PHE A 22 -31.81 -4.16 -13.22
CA PHE A 22 -31.85 -5.60 -13.50
C PHE A 22 -31.86 -5.96 -15.01
N SER A 23 -32.05 -5.00 -15.90
CA SER A 23 -32.31 -5.29 -17.33
C SER A 23 -31.19 -4.90 -18.32
N GLY A 24 -30.06 -4.36 -17.87
CA GLY A 24 -28.89 -4.09 -18.74
C GLY A 24 -29.08 -3.00 -19.82
N VAL A 25 -30.14 -2.17 -19.76
CA VAL A 25 -30.46 -1.13 -20.77
C VAL A 25 -30.16 0.29 -20.26
N THR A 26 -29.05 0.51 -19.59
CA THR A 26 -28.93 1.63 -18.64
C THR A 26 -28.18 2.88 -19.12
N ARG A 27 -27.46 2.90 -20.24
CA ARG A 27 -26.58 4.05 -20.52
C ARG A 27 -27.31 5.37 -20.89
N ASN A 28 -28.41 5.30 -21.65
CA ASN A 28 -29.10 6.51 -22.14
C ASN A 28 -30.23 7.05 -21.25
N VAL A 29 -30.66 6.28 -20.26
CA VAL A 29 -31.74 6.71 -19.34
C VAL A 29 -31.15 7.34 -18.07
N SER A 30 -29.94 6.93 -17.67
CA SER A 30 -29.26 7.48 -16.49
C SER A 30 -28.84 8.94 -16.70
N GLU A 31 -28.35 9.33 -17.87
CA GLU A 31 -27.94 10.71 -18.16
C GLU A 31 -29.12 11.68 -18.13
N LYS A 32 -30.26 11.34 -18.74
CA LYS A 32 -31.45 12.19 -18.70
C LYS A 32 -32.11 12.24 -17.32
N ALA A 33 -32.06 11.15 -16.56
CA ALA A 33 -32.57 11.15 -15.19
C ALA A 33 -31.65 11.95 -14.26
N ALA A 34 -30.33 11.85 -14.43
CA ALA A 34 -29.33 12.67 -13.74
C ALA A 34 -29.48 14.16 -14.06
N GLU A 35 -29.72 14.53 -15.33
CA GLU A 35 -30.01 15.91 -15.73
C GLU A 35 -31.29 16.47 -15.08
N VAL A 36 -32.37 15.67 -14.98
CA VAL A 36 -33.61 16.08 -14.34
C VAL A 36 -33.45 16.19 -12.82
N ILE A 37 -32.72 15.27 -12.20
CA ILE A 37 -32.43 15.30 -10.76
C ILE A 37 -31.49 16.46 -10.44
N SER A 38 -30.43 16.68 -11.24
CA SER A 38 -29.53 17.82 -11.13
C SER A 38 -30.24 19.16 -11.29
N ALA A 39 -31.20 19.28 -12.20
CA ALA A 39 -32.01 20.50 -12.36
C ALA A 39 -32.94 20.78 -11.16
N VAL A 40 -33.32 19.75 -10.40
CA VAL A 40 -34.21 19.88 -9.23
C VAL A 40 -33.45 20.02 -7.92
N TYR A 41 -32.30 19.35 -7.80
CA TYR A 41 -31.47 19.24 -6.58
C TYR A 41 -30.04 19.73 -6.78
N GLY A 42 -29.67 20.19 -7.98
CA GLY A 42 -28.30 20.53 -8.36
C GLY A 42 -27.64 21.49 -7.39
N VAL A 43 -26.49 21.07 -6.88
CA VAL A 43 -25.59 21.90 -6.10
C VAL A 43 -24.82 22.78 -7.07
N LYS A 44 -25.06 24.08 -7.05
CA LYS A 44 -24.12 25.02 -7.65
C LYS A 44 -23.06 25.32 -6.60
N LYS A 45 -21.78 25.25 -6.98
CA LYS A 45 -20.69 25.84 -6.20
C LYS A 45 -21.02 27.33 -6.08
N SER A 46 -21.70 27.73 -5.00
CA SER A 46 -21.81 29.14 -4.69
C SER A 46 -20.44 29.63 -4.26
N ASP A 47 -20.12 30.88 -4.54
CA ASP A 47 -18.90 31.52 -4.05
C ASP A 47 -18.71 31.12 -2.59
N ALA A 48 -17.61 30.43 -2.30
CA ALA A 48 -17.30 29.93 -0.98
C ALA A 48 -17.56 31.05 0.02
N VAL A 49 -18.52 30.84 0.92
CA VAL A 49 -18.62 31.68 2.10
C VAL A 49 -17.26 31.62 2.73
N ASN A 50 -16.56 32.77 2.81
CA ASN A 50 -15.21 32.89 3.36
C ASN A 50 -15.11 31.95 4.56
N SER A 51 -14.26 30.93 4.46
CA SER A 51 -13.98 30.04 5.56
C SER A 51 -13.27 30.85 6.63
N GLU A 52 -14.01 31.47 7.54
CA GLU A 52 -13.46 31.76 8.86
C GLU A 52 -12.93 30.42 9.36
N ALA A 53 -11.70 30.41 9.85
CA ALA A 53 -10.95 29.19 10.14
C ALA A 53 -11.80 28.23 10.99
N VAL A 54 -12.29 27.16 10.36
CA VAL A 54 -13.05 26.11 11.02
C VAL A 54 -12.06 25.19 11.72
N ASN A 55 -12.28 24.93 13.00
CA ASN A 55 -11.51 23.95 13.74
C ASN A 55 -12.18 22.58 13.61
N ILE A 56 -11.40 21.57 13.23
CA ILE A 56 -11.85 20.19 13.18
C ILE A 56 -11.24 19.44 14.36
N TYR A 57 -12.06 18.66 15.05
CA TYR A 57 -11.66 17.75 16.12
C TYR A 57 -12.10 16.33 15.76
N VAL A 58 -11.18 15.39 15.89
CA VAL A 58 -11.43 13.95 15.70
C VAL A 58 -11.08 13.26 17.02
N ASN A 59 -12.06 12.56 17.61
CA ASN A 59 -11.91 11.93 18.93
C ASN A 59 -11.34 12.90 19.99
N ASP A 60 -11.91 14.13 20.06
CA ASP A 60 -11.51 15.22 20.97
C ASP A 60 -10.10 15.78 20.75
N ARG A 61 -9.38 15.37 19.71
CA ARG A 61 -8.07 15.94 19.32
C ARG A 61 -8.25 16.87 18.13
N LYS A 62 -7.56 18.02 18.19
CA LYS A 62 -7.57 18.94 17.06
C LYS A 62 -6.91 18.30 15.86
N PHE A 63 -7.61 18.33 14.73
CA PHE A 63 -7.11 17.88 13.44
C PHE A 63 -6.48 19.08 12.72
N ASP A 64 -5.18 19.31 12.99
CA ASP A 64 -4.39 20.45 12.49
C ASP A 64 -3.16 19.98 11.67
N GLU A 65 -3.37 18.94 10.87
CA GLU A 65 -2.35 18.36 10.00
C GLU A 65 -2.07 19.26 8.79
N GLU A 66 -0.82 19.26 8.31
CA GLU A 66 -0.44 19.87 7.04
C GLU A 66 -0.47 18.81 5.91
N PRO A 67 -0.94 19.16 4.70
CA PRO A 67 -1.59 20.43 4.35
C PRO A 67 -2.95 20.59 5.04
N ALA A 68 -3.29 21.83 5.35
CA ALA A 68 -4.54 22.13 6.05
C ALA A 68 -5.75 21.47 5.37
N PRO A 69 -6.70 20.92 6.14
CA PRO A 69 -7.89 20.26 5.60
C PRO A 69 -8.69 21.22 4.72
N LYS A 70 -9.10 20.73 3.54
CA LYS A 70 -9.94 21.50 2.63
C LYS A 70 -11.41 21.25 2.95
N VAL A 71 -12.01 22.14 3.73
CA VAL A 71 -13.42 22.08 4.10
C VAL A 71 -14.13 23.37 3.73
N PHE A 72 -15.41 23.26 3.39
CA PHE A 72 -16.26 24.42 3.09
C PHE A 72 -17.73 24.09 3.34
N MET A 73 -18.54 25.14 3.54
CA MET A 73 -19.98 24.99 3.66
C MET A 73 -20.66 25.37 2.35
N THR A 74 -21.64 24.58 1.92
CA THR A 74 -22.46 24.89 0.74
C THR A 74 -23.55 25.92 1.08
N ASP A 75 -24.20 26.49 0.05
CA ASP A 75 -25.37 27.36 0.19
C ASP A 75 -26.60 26.69 0.89
N LYS A 76 -26.59 25.37 0.97
CA LYS A 76 -27.57 24.54 1.67
C LYS A 76 -27.17 24.16 3.09
N LEU A 77 -26.12 24.79 3.61
CA LEU A 77 -25.56 24.55 4.96
C LEU A 77 -25.04 23.12 5.18
N VAL A 78 -24.49 22.48 4.12
CA VAL A 78 -23.84 21.18 4.21
C VAL A 78 -22.34 21.38 4.26
N TRP A 79 -21.68 20.81 5.26
CA TRP A 79 -20.23 20.78 5.37
C TRP A 79 -19.64 19.73 4.42
N MET A 80 -18.77 20.18 3.54
CA MET A 80 -18.06 19.35 2.56
C MET A 80 -16.56 19.33 2.86
N ALA A 81 -15.93 18.19 2.57
CA ALA A 81 -14.48 18.08 2.56
C ALA A 81 -14.01 17.36 1.30
N ASP A 82 -12.78 17.65 0.87
CA ASP A 82 -12.17 16.91 -0.25
C ASP A 82 -11.83 15.47 0.14
N ALA A 83 -11.68 14.63 -0.88
CA ALA A 83 -11.45 13.21 -0.71
C ALA A 83 -10.22 12.90 0.18
N GLY A 84 -9.09 13.61 -0.03
CA GLY A 84 -7.90 13.41 0.78
C GLY A 84 -8.08 13.77 2.26
N THR A 85 -8.84 14.84 2.56
CA THR A 85 -9.18 15.21 3.93
C THR A 85 -10.07 14.14 4.59
N LEU A 86 -11.07 13.63 3.87
CA LEU A 86 -11.95 12.57 4.39
C LEU A 86 -11.21 11.25 4.58
N SER A 87 -10.33 10.87 3.66
CA SER A 87 -9.51 9.69 3.81
C SER A 87 -8.63 9.75 5.08
N ARG A 88 -8.01 10.90 5.36
CA ARG A 88 -7.24 11.13 6.60
C ARG A 88 -8.08 11.05 7.88
N ILE A 89 -9.31 11.61 7.85
CA ILE A 89 -10.18 11.61 9.02
C ILE A 89 -10.74 10.23 9.32
N PHE A 90 -11.18 9.49 8.29
CA PHE A 90 -11.96 8.27 8.44
C PHE A 90 -11.19 6.98 8.13
N GLY A 91 -9.93 7.04 7.68
CA GLY A 91 -9.19 5.86 7.27
C GLY A 91 -9.81 5.14 6.06
N CYS A 92 -10.50 5.86 5.15
CA CYS A 92 -11.24 5.27 4.05
C CYS A 92 -10.60 5.53 2.69
N GLU A 93 -10.89 4.67 1.70
CA GLU A 93 -10.58 4.95 0.30
C GLU A 93 -11.74 5.73 -0.35
N ILE A 94 -11.40 6.74 -1.14
CA ILE A 94 -12.35 7.47 -1.97
C ILE A 94 -11.88 7.43 -3.41
N GLU A 95 -12.73 6.89 -4.28
CA GLU A 95 -12.40 6.63 -5.68
C GLU A 95 -13.42 7.30 -6.61
N ARG A 96 -12.92 7.99 -7.65
CA ARG A 96 -13.73 8.53 -8.73
C ARG A 96 -13.77 7.53 -9.88
N THR A 97 -14.93 6.93 -10.14
CA THR A 97 -15.08 5.93 -11.21
C THR A 97 -15.36 6.55 -12.59
N ASP A 98 -16.04 7.70 -12.60
CA ASP A 98 -16.35 8.45 -13.81
C ASP A 98 -16.54 9.96 -13.49
N SER A 99 -17.07 10.74 -14.43
CA SER A 99 -17.30 12.19 -14.22
C SER A 99 -18.36 12.52 -13.19
N HIS A 100 -19.17 11.54 -12.78
CA HIS A 100 -20.39 11.74 -11.97
C HIS A 100 -20.52 10.79 -10.78
N THR A 101 -19.58 9.89 -10.57
CA THR A 101 -19.67 8.85 -9.54
C THR A 101 -18.40 8.75 -8.72
N ALA A 102 -18.57 8.73 -7.40
CA ALA A 102 -17.50 8.42 -6.44
C ALA A 102 -17.91 7.26 -5.54
N LEU A 103 -16.93 6.42 -5.20
CA LEU A 103 -17.07 5.33 -4.25
C LEU A 103 -16.30 5.66 -2.99
N VAL A 104 -16.92 5.45 -1.83
CA VAL A 104 -16.24 5.43 -0.53
C VAL A 104 -16.15 3.97 -0.09
N LYS A 105 -14.94 3.50 0.25
CA LYS A 105 -14.67 2.12 0.68
C LYS A 105 -14.04 2.14 2.07
N ALA A 106 -14.65 1.42 3.00
CA ALA A 106 -14.15 1.25 4.37
C ALA A 106 -14.69 -0.07 4.94
N ASP A 107 -13.91 -0.79 5.71
CA ASP A 107 -14.29 -2.02 6.42
C ASP A 107 -15.03 -3.05 5.54
N GLY A 108 -14.55 -3.22 4.31
CA GLY A 108 -15.14 -4.14 3.32
C GLY A 108 -16.50 -3.70 2.76
N GLN A 109 -16.99 -2.51 3.12
CA GLN A 109 -18.21 -1.91 2.59
C GLN A 109 -17.90 -0.89 1.49
N THR A 110 -18.82 -0.75 0.55
CA THR A 110 -18.71 0.25 -0.53
C THR A 110 -19.98 1.10 -0.57
N TYR A 111 -19.80 2.41 -0.61
CA TYR A 111 -20.85 3.42 -0.66
C TYR A 111 -20.72 4.21 -1.96
N CYS A 112 -21.78 4.25 -2.77
CA CYS A 112 -21.77 4.92 -4.07
C CYS A 112 -22.47 6.27 -4.00
N PHE A 113 -21.73 7.33 -4.33
CA PHE A 113 -22.19 8.73 -4.41
C PHE A 113 -22.27 9.14 -5.87
N SER A 114 -23.41 9.72 -6.28
CA SER A 114 -23.61 10.19 -7.66
C SER A 114 -23.91 11.67 -7.69
N ASP A 115 -23.31 12.38 -8.66
CA ASP A 115 -23.50 13.82 -8.85
C ASP A 115 -24.97 14.19 -9.00
N GLY A 116 -25.38 15.24 -8.28
CA GLY A 116 -26.76 15.72 -8.27
C GLY A 116 -27.78 14.75 -7.64
N SER A 117 -27.36 13.59 -7.14
CA SER A 117 -28.24 12.64 -6.45
C SER A 117 -28.20 12.85 -4.93
N PRO A 118 -29.34 12.92 -4.25
CA PRO A 118 -29.38 12.85 -2.81
C PRO A 118 -29.31 11.42 -2.27
N ILE A 119 -29.22 10.42 -3.15
CA ILE A 119 -29.21 9.01 -2.78
C ILE A 119 -27.79 8.51 -2.78
N VAL A 120 -27.36 7.93 -1.66
CA VAL A 120 -26.14 7.13 -1.54
C VAL A 120 -26.55 5.66 -1.50
N THR A 121 -26.07 4.91 -2.50
CA THR A 121 -26.34 3.46 -2.60
C THR A 121 -25.35 2.68 -1.74
N THR A 122 -25.86 1.75 -0.93
CA THR A 122 -25.05 0.90 -0.05
C THR A 122 -25.46 -0.58 -0.25
N SER A 123 -24.63 -1.51 0.22
CA SER A 123 -24.97 -2.95 0.24
C SER A 123 -26.21 -3.26 1.10
N GLY A 124 -26.52 -2.40 2.09
CA GLY A 124 -27.67 -2.52 2.99
C GLY A 124 -28.93 -1.78 2.51
N GLY A 125 -28.89 -1.12 1.33
CA GLY A 125 -29.96 -0.32 0.76
C GLY A 125 -29.60 1.15 0.59
N ASP A 126 -30.48 1.91 -0.02
CA ASP A 126 -30.26 3.33 -0.32
C ASP A 126 -30.51 4.22 0.90
N LYS A 127 -29.61 5.18 1.10
CA LYS A 127 -29.75 6.25 2.10
C LYS A 127 -29.88 7.62 1.45
N LEU A 128 -30.57 8.55 2.10
CA LEU A 128 -30.84 9.89 1.58
C LEU A 128 -30.00 10.93 2.31
N TYR A 129 -29.17 11.65 1.55
CA TYR A 129 -28.39 12.79 2.04
C TYR A 129 -28.55 13.98 1.07
N ASP A 130 -28.89 15.14 1.58
CA ASP A 130 -28.95 16.34 0.75
C ASP A 130 -27.52 16.78 0.39
N ASN A 131 -27.24 16.87 -0.94
CA ASN A 131 -25.96 17.33 -1.47
C ASN A 131 -24.75 16.50 -1.01
N ALA A 132 -24.81 15.19 -1.20
CA ALA A 132 -23.82 14.26 -0.70
C ALA A 132 -22.44 14.39 -1.39
N VAL A 133 -22.37 14.86 -2.65
CA VAL A 133 -21.13 14.90 -3.43
C VAL A 133 -21.05 16.10 -4.38
N LEU A 134 -19.86 16.63 -4.57
CA LEU A 134 -19.50 17.64 -5.59
C LEU A 134 -18.24 17.17 -6.33
N PHE A 135 -18.26 17.28 -7.65
CA PHE A 135 -17.12 16.97 -8.51
C PHE A 135 -16.48 18.26 -9.04
N ASP A 136 -15.15 18.30 -8.99
CA ASP A 136 -14.30 19.24 -9.71
C ASP A 136 -13.27 18.41 -10.51
N ASN A 137 -12.54 19.01 -11.44
CA ASN A 137 -11.59 18.24 -12.26
C ASN A 137 -10.51 17.58 -11.41
N ASP A 138 -9.98 18.31 -10.44
CA ASP A 138 -8.87 17.91 -9.60
C ASP A 138 -9.27 17.40 -8.20
N SER A 139 -10.58 17.30 -7.93
CA SER A 139 -11.05 16.82 -6.62
C SER A 139 -12.47 16.25 -6.64
N VAL A 140 -12.75 15.40 -5.68
CA VAL A 140 -14.09 14.98 -5.26
C VAL A 140 -14.30 15.48 -3.84
N CYS A 141 -15.41 16.18 -3.59
CA CYS A 141 -15.79 16.63 -2.26
C CYS A 141 -17.07 15.93 -1.83
N LEU A 142 -17.10 15.41 -0.62
CA LEU A 142 -18.24 14.70 -0.05
C LEU A 142 -18.74 15.38 1.22
N SER A 143 -20.02 15.18 1.55
CA SER A 143 -20.59 15.63 2.81
C SER A 143 -19.93 14.92 3.98
N ILE A 144 -19.34 15.69 4.91
CA ILE A 144 -18.70 15.14 6.12
C ILE A 144 -19.76 14.40 6.97
N GLU A 145 -20.96 14.93 7.10
CA GLU A 145 -22.05 14.29 7.84
C GLU A 145 -22.46 12.97 7.21
N ALA A 146 -22.63 12.93 5.88
CA ALA A 146 -22.99 11.69 5.18
C ALA A 146 -21.93 10.60 5.35
N VAL A 147 -20.64 10.95 5.16
CA VAL A 147 -19.55 9.99 5.36
C VAL A 147 -19.46 9.54 6.82
N SER A 148 -19.61 10.47 7.79
CA SER A 148 -19.62 10.13 9.22
C SER A 148 -20.70 9.09 9.52
N GLU A 149 -21.95 9.36 9.14
CA GLU A 149 -23.07 8.45 9.42
C GLU A 149 -22.90 7.08 8.76
N LEU A 150 -22.40 7.06 7.50
CA LEU A 150 -22.18 5.82 6.77
C LEU A 150 -21.11 4.93 7.42
N LEU A 151 -20.08 5.54 7.97
CA LEU A 151 -18.96 4.86 8.64
C LEU A 151 -19.15 4.70 10.16
N GLY A 152 -20.37 4.95 10.67
CA GLY A 152 -20.69 4.75 12.09
C GLY A 152 -20.07 5.78 13.04
N ALA A 153 -19.54 6.87 12.51
CA ALA A 153 -19.03 7.99 13.29
C ALA A 153 -20.15 8.99 13.64
N SER A 154 -19.94 9.79 14.67
CA SER A 154 -20.81 10.93 14.96
C SER A 154 -20.24 12.23 14.38
N PHE A 155 -21.11 13.11 13.90
CA PHE A 155 -20.77 14.42 13.39
C PHE A 155 -21.54 15.49 14.16
N LEU A 156 -20.86 16.54 14.60
CA LEU A 156 -21.46 17.70 15.27
C LEU A 156 -20.83 18.99 14.77
N TRP A 157 -21.66 19.92 14.27
CA TRP A 157 -21.27 21.29 14.00
C TRP A 157 -21.69 22.21 15.15
N ASN A 158 -20.75 22.99 15.67
CA ASN A 158 -21.02 24.02 16.67
C ASN A 158 -20.76 25.40 16.06
N GLU A 159 -21.84 26.15 15.82
CA GLU A 159 -21.81 27.47 15.20
C GLU A 159 -21.12 28.53 16.08
N ASP A 160 -21.33 28.49 17.39
CA ASP A 160 -20.76 29.47 18.32
C ASP A 160 -19.23 29.39 18.40
N SER A 161 -18.66 28.18 18.33
CA SER A 161 -17.20 27.93 18.40
C SER A 161 -16.55 27.73 17.03
N HIS A 162 -17.32 27.74 15.94
CA HIS A 162 -16.85 27.41 14.58
C HIS A 162 -16.07 26.08 14.55
N THR A 163 -16.68 25.03 15.14
CA THR A 163 -16.00 23.74 15.34
C THR A 163 -16.82 22.60 14.75
N ILE A 164 -16.14 21.75 13.97
CA ILE A 164 -16.62 20.44 13.56
C ILE A 164 -16.00 19.41 14.51
N ALA A 165 -16.84 18.63 15.20
CA ALA A 165 -16.41 17.51 16.04
C ALA A 165 -16.86 16.19 15.41
N ILE A 166 -15.92 15.26 15.22
CA ILE A 166 -16.13 13.92 14.68
C ILE A 166 -15.67 12.92 15.73
N THR A 167 -16.53 11.96 16.08
CA THR A 167 -16.13 10.84 16.95
C THR A 167 -16.21 9.55 16.15
N LEU A 168 -15.06 8.94 15.91
CA LEU A 168 -14.95 7.67 15.20
C LEU A 168 -15.37 6.51 16.10
N PRO A 169 -15.91 5.40 15.53
CA PRO A 169 -16.17 4.20 16.30
C PRO A 169 -14.87 3.66 16.91
N ALA A 170 -14.98 3.06 18.10
CA ALA A 170 -13.82 2.41 18.71
C ALA A 170 -13.42 1.18 17.90
N ALA A 171 -12.11 1.04 17.62
CA ALA A 171 -11.58 -0.16 17.00
C ALA A 171 -11.74 -1.37 17.95
N GLU A 172 -12.16 -2.53 17.43
CA GLU A 172 -12.22 -3.76 18.21
C GLU A 172 -10.80 -4.25 18.51
N ALA A 173 -10.50 -4.50 19.78
CA ALA A 173 -9.22 -5.05 20.20
C ALA A 173 -9.13 -6.53 19.80
N ARG A 174 -8.13 -6.88 19.00
CA ARG A 174 -7.83 -8.26 18.61
C ARG A 174 -7.02 -8.95 19.72
N THR A 175 -7.42 -10.17 20.11
CA THR A 175 -6.67 -10.98 21.07
C THR A 175 -5.85 -12.02 20.31
N LEU A 176 -4.52 -11.99 20.48
CA LEU A 176 -3.60 -12.96 19.91
C LEU A 176 -3.47 -14.19 20.83
N PRO A 177 -3.34 -15.41 20.27
CA PRO A 177 -3.05 -16.61 21.07
C PRO A 177 -1.63 -16.54 21.66
N THR A 178 -1.37 -17.25 22.75
CA THR A 178 -0.04 -17.33 23.36
C THR A 178 0.95 -18.21 22.59
N HIS A 179 0.45 -19.01 21.63
CA HIS A 179 1.26 -19.83 20.72
C HIS A 179 0.60 -19.87 19.35
N PHE A 180 1.41 -19.73 18.31
CA PHE A 180 0.98 -19.85 16.91
C PHE A 180 2.14 -20.33 16.05
N ASP A 181 1.87 -21.21 15.07
CA ASP A 181 2.89 -21.77 14.19
C ASP A 181 2.26 -22.06 12.82
N LEU A 182 2.73 -21.38 11.80
CA LEU A 182 2.26 -21.51 10.40
C LEU A 182 2.46 -22.92 9.83
N ARG A 183 3.37 -23.74 10.40
CA ARG A 183 3.53 -25.16 10.03
C ARG A 183 2.24 -25.94 10.29
N ASN A 184 1.55 -25.63 11.39
CA ASN A 184 0.27 -26.26 11.76
C ASN A 184 -0.87 -25.86 10.83
N GLU A 185 -0.74 -24.72 10.14
CA GLU A 185 -1.70 -24.22 9.15
C GLU A 185 -1.37 -24.68 7.71
N GLY A 186 -0.27 -25.41 7.51
CA GLY A 186 0.22 -25.78 6.20
C GLY A 186 0.68 -24.59 5.34
N ARG A 187 1.17 -23.53 5.98
CA ARG A 187 1.56 -22.27 5.35
C ARG A 187 3.08 -22.04 5.37
N VAL A 188 3.86 -23.08 5.47
CA VAL A 188 5.33 -23.02 5.40
C VAL A 188 5.83 -24.17 4.51
N MET A 189 6.71 -23.84 3.55
CA MET A 189 7.43 -24.85 2.75
C MET A 189 8.59 -25.44 3.56
N PRO A 190 9.05 -26.68 3.27
CA PRO A 190 10.22 -27.26 3.92
C PRO A 190 11.46 -26.37 3.78
N ALA A 191 12.24 -26.25 4.84
CA ALA A 191 13.45 -25.43 4.86
C ALA A 191 14.46 -25.88 3.79
N ARG A 192 14.89 -24.93 2.94
CA ARG A 192 15.90 -25.13 1.89
C ARG A 192 17.28 -24.76 2.43
N SER A 193 18.33 -25.04 1.65
CA SER A 193 19.71 -24.73 2.02
C SER A 193 20.37 -23.78 1.04
N GLN A 194 20.83 -22.62 1.54
CA GLN A 194 21.66 -21.67 0.79
C GLN A 194 23.12 -22.13 0.59
N GLY A 195 23.50 -23.26 1.19
CA GLY A 195 24.90 -23.71 1.17
C GLY A 195 25.85 -22.70 1.81
N ASN A 196 26.91 -22.34 1.09
CA ASN A 196 27.96 -21.42 1.56
C ASN A 196 27.86 -20.01 0.96
N LEU A 197 26.80 -19.71 0.21
CA LEU A 197 26.61 -18.41 -0.43
C LEU A 197 25.92 -17.41 0.52
N GLY A 198 26.12 -16.12 0.30
CA GLY A 198 25.51 -15.04 1.08
C GLY A 198 24.06 -14.70 0.65
N THR A 199 23.26 -15.72 0.33
CA THR A 199 21.92 -15.56 -0.27
C THR A 199 20.76 -15.75 0.71
N CYS A 200 21.01 -15.69 2.03
CA CYS A 200 19.97 -15.83 3.06
C CYS A 200 18.78 -14.88 2.83
N TRP A 201 19.03 -13.65 2.42
CA TRP A 201 18.04 -12.64 2.13
C TRP A 201 17.07 -13.06 1.01
N ALA A 202 17.59 -13.69 -0.06
CA ALA A 202 16.78 -14.17 -1.18
C ALA A 202 15.92 -15.37 -0.75
N PHE A 203 16.50 -16.34 0.00
CA PHE A 203 15.74 -17.45 0.55
C PHE A 203 14.64 -16.98 1.51
N ALA A 204 14.94 -16.04 2.40
CA ALA A 204 13.97 -15.51 3.36
C ALA A 204 12.82 -14.78 2.63
N ALA A 205 13.13 -13.90 1.67
CA ALA A 205 12.12 -13.18 0.90
C ALA A 205 11.21 -14.16 0.12
N LEU A 206 11.79 -15.09 -0.63
CA LEU A 206 11.01 -16.06 -1.43
C LEU A 206 10.18 -16.98 -0.54
N SER A 207 10.72 -17.45 0.59
CA SER A 207 9.97 -18.28 1.54
C SER A 207 8.82 -17.51 2.20
N ALA A 208 8.97 -16.21 2.43
CA ALA A 208 7.87 -15.36 2.92
C ALA A 208 6.77 -15.20 1.86
N VAL A 209 7.14 -14.98 0.58
CA VAL A 209 6.17 -14.95 -0.55
C VAL A 209 5.46 -16.29 -0.70
N GLU A 210 6.19 -17.41 -0.69
CA GLU A 210 5.62 -18.76 -0.72
C GLU A 210 4.60 -18.97 0.41
N SER A 211 4.93 -18.51 1.62
CA SER A 211 4.04 -18.58 2.78
C SER A 211 2.74 -17.79 2.62
N THR A 212 2.80 -16.62 2.02
CA THR A 212 1.63 -15.79 1.72
C THR A 212 0.69 -16.48 0.72
N MET A 213 1.24 -17.20 -0.27
CA MET A 213 0.44 -17.91 -1.29
C MET A 213 -0.16 -19.21 -0.78
N LEU A 214 0.38 -19.79 0.28
CA LEU A 214 -0.11 -21.03 0.90
C LEU A 214 -1.37 -20.79 1.77
N PRO A 215 -2.28 -21.79 1.87
CA PRO A 215 -2.25 -23.11 1.22
C PRO A 215 -2.84 -23.10 -0.21
N GLY A 216 -3.19 -21.96 -0.76
CA GLY A 216 -3.91 -21.86 -2.04
C GLY A 216 -3.07 -22.31 -3.23
N GLN A 217 -1.81 -21.87 -3.28
CA GLN A 217 -0.87 -22.19 -4.35
C GLN A 217 0.50 -22.51 -3.73
N ALA A 218 1.04 -23.69 -4.03
CA ALA A 218 2.36 -24.11 -3.58
C ALA A 218 3.38 -23.85 -4.70
N HIS A 219 4.33 -22.96 -4.45
CA HIS A 219 5.46 -22.69 -5.33
C HIS A 219 6.77 -22.93 -4.60
N THR A 220 7.83 -23.21 -5.36
CA THR A 220 9.21 -23.12 -4.91
C THR A 220 9.91 -22.18 -5.87
N PHE A 221 10.33 -21.02 -5.38
CA PHE A 221 10.91 -19.97 -6.20
C PHE A 221 12.46 -20.03 -6.22
N ALA A 222 13.05 -19.61 -7.35
CA ALA A 222 14.47 -19.67 -7.64
C ALA A 222 15.26 -18.58 -6.90
N ALA A 223 16.05 -18.99 -5.93
CA ALA A 223 16.93 -18.06 -5.21
C ALA A 223 18.16 -17.65 -6.08
N ASP A 224 18.59 -18.49 -7.04
CA ASP A 224 19.62 -18.11 -8.00
C ASP A 224 19.17 -16.95 -8.88
N HIS A 225 18.00 -17.03 -9.48
CA HIS A 225 17.47 -15.96 -10.32
C HIS A 225 17.36 -14.62 -9.55
N MET A 226 16.79 -14.64 -8.34
CA MET A 226 16.69 -13.42 -7.54
C MET A 226 18.08 -12.86 -7.19
N SER A 227 19.04 -13.69 -6.81
CA SER A 227 20.36 -13.24 -6.40
C SER A 227 21.27 -12.81 -7.56
N LEU A 228 21.00 -13.27 -8.79
CA LEU A 228 21.80 -12.96 -9.99
C LEU A 228 21.16 -11.90 -10.90
N CYS A 229 19.80 -11.76 -10.89
CA CYS A 229 19.05 -10.87 -11.79
C CYS A 229 18.39 -9.68 -11.09
N ASN A 230 18.81 -9.31 -9.87
CA ASN A 230 18.16 -8.22 -9.10
C ASN A 230 18.43 -6.81 -9.64
N GLY A 231 19.47 -6.61 -10.42
CA GLY A 231 19.85 -5.31 -10.99
C GLY A 231 20.88 -4.53 -10.17
N PHE A 232 21.25 -5.03 -8.98
CA PHE A 232 22.35 -4.48 -8.19
C PHE A 232 23.70 -5.14 -8.57
N ASN A 233 24.79 -4.39 -8.44
CA ASN A 233 26.14 -4.88 -8.77
C ASN A 233 26.74 -5.67 -7.60
N ILE A 234 26.03 -6.67 -7.10
CA ILE A 234 26.43 -7.54 -6.00
C ILE A 234 26.60 -8.97 -6.49
N SER A 235 27.57 -9.69 -5.93
CA SER A 235 27.70 -11.14 -6.14
C SER A 235 26.89 -11.89 -5.07
N GLN A 236 26.61 -13.17 -5.33
CA GLN A 236 25.93 -14.04 -4.35
C GLN A 236 26.67 -14.16 -3.00
N ASN A 237 27.96 -13.78 -2.93
CA ASN A 237 28.73 -13.80 -1.69
C ASN A 237 28.71 -12.47 -0.91
N ASP A 238 28.26 -11.39 -1.51
CA ASP A 238 28.29 -10.06 -0.88
C ASP A 238 27.11 -9.85 0.11
N GLY A 239 26.13 -10.77 0.08
CA GLY A 239 24.91 -10.62 0.84
C GLY A 239 23.86 -9.75 0.12
N GLY A 240 22.88 -9.31 0.86
CA GLY A 240 21.78 -8.45 0.40
C GLY A 240 20.76 -8.24 1.51
N ASP A 241 19.63 -7.63 1.18
CA ASP A 241 18.55 -7.38 2.12
C ASP A 241 17.18 -7.43 1.43
N TYR A 242 16.12 -7.21 2.20
CA TYR A 242 14.74 -7.23 1.70
C TYR A 242 14.45 -6.13 0.65
N ASN A 243 15.22 -5.01 0.61
CA ASN A 243 15.00 -3.97 -0.40
C ASN A 243 15.38 -4.46 -1.79
N ILE A 244 16.46 -5.24 -1.89
CA ILE A 244 16.90 -5.87 -3.14
C ILE A 244 15.85 -6.89 -3.62
N ALA A 245 15.33 -7.72 -2.72
CA ALA A 245 14.26 -8.67 -3.03
C ALA A 245 12.99 -7.96 -3.48
N LEU A 246 12.61 -6.88 -2.78
CA LEU A 246 11.45 -6.08 -3.09
C LEU A 246 11.57 -5.41 -4.47
N ALA A 247 12.71 -4.79 -4.78
CA ALA A 247 12.98 -4.18 -6.08
C ALA A 247 12.88 -5.18 -7.23
N TYR A 248 13.48 -6.37 -7.06
CA TYR A 248 13.42 -7.47 -8.03
C TYR A 248 11.99 -7.90 -8.33
N MET A 249 11.15 -8.08 -7.30
CA MET A 249 9.76 -8.49 -7.49
C MET A 249 8.84 -7.36 -7.97
N ALA A 250 9.03 -6.14 -7.47
CA ALA A 250 8.22 -4.99 -7.86
C ALA A 250 8.48 -4.55 -9.31
N SER A 251 9.65 -4.85 -9.88
CA SER A 251 10.00 -4.55 -11.27
C SER A 251 9.64 -5.67 -12.27
N TRP A 252 8.92 -6.70 -11.83
CA TRP A 252 8.51 -7.87 -12.62
C TRP A 252 9.66 -8.74 -13.14
N LYS A 253 10.85 -8.63 -12.56
CA LYS A 253 11.97 -9.53 -12.88
C LYS A 253 11.75 -10.97 -12.40
N GLY A 254 10.84 -11.16 -11.45
CA GLY A 254 10.42 -12.43 -10.87
C GLY A 254 9.35 -12.26 -9.80
N PRO A 255 9.08 -13.31 -8.98
CA PRO A 255 9.85 -14.56 -8.84
C PRO A 255 9.62 -15.56 -9.98
N VAL A 256 10.63 -16.38 -10.28
CA VAL A 256 10.56 -17.51 -11.20
C VAL A 256 10.60 -18.84 -10.44
N ASN A 257 10.16 -19.94 -11.05
CA ASN A 257 10.20 -21.25 -10.36
C ASN A 257 11.62 -21.79 -10.23
N GLU A 258 11.94 -22.44 -9.13
CA GLU A 258 13.19 -23.16 -8.88
C GLU A 258 13.46 -24.26 -9.92
N ALA A 259 12.40 -24.86 -10.49
CA ALA A 259 12.54 -25.89 -11.52
C ALA A 259 13.10 -25.35 -12.85
N ASP A 260 12.91 -24.05 -13.13
CA ASP A 260 13.36 -23.39 -14.35
C ASP A 260 14.78 -22.78 -14.16
N ASP A 261 15.19 -22.51 -12.92
CA ASP A 261 16.50 -21.97 -12.55
C ASP A 261 16.97 -22.57 -11.21
N PRO A 262 17.53 -23.81 -11.24
CA PRO A 262 17.94 -24.54 -10.04
C PRO A 262 19.10 -23.88 -9.30
N TYR A 263 19.00 -23.79 -7.98
CA TYR A 263 19.98 -23.12 -7.12
C TYR A 263 21.35 -23.76 -7.10
N GLY A 264 22.40 -22.92 -7.21
CA GLY A 264 23.78 -23.24 -6.84
C GLY A 264 24.74 -23.56 -8.01
N ASP A 265 24.34 -23.34 -9.26
CA ASP A 265 25.22 -23.48 -10.43
C ASP A 265 25.80 -22.13 -10.92
N ASN A 266 25.36 -21.01 -10.32
CA ASN A 266 25.77 -19.65 -10.66
C ASN A 266 25.49 -19.28 -12.14
N VAL A 267 24.44 -19.86 -12.72
CA VAL A 267 23.95 -19.59 -14.09
C VAL A 267 22.48 -19.32 -14.05
N THR A 268 22.05 -18.29 -14.73
CA THR A 268 20.62 -17.94 -14.85
C THR A 268 20.30 -17.44 -16.25
N ASP A 269 19.04 -17.51 -16.64
CA ASP A 269 18.50 -16.90 -17.86
C ASP A 269 17.64 -15.68 -17.48
N GLU A 270 18.16 -14.48 -17.70
CA GLU A 270 17.47 -13.19 -17.45
C GLU A 270 16.14 -13.03 -18.20
N LYS A 271 15.82 -13.94 -19.14
CA LYS A 271 14.58 -13.92 -19.92
C LYS A 271 13.47 -14.76 -19.32
N LEU A 272 13.72 -15.42 -18.20
CA LEU A 272 12.66 -16.14 -17.49
C LEU A 272 11.61 -15.15 -17.01
N GLU A 273 10.35 -15.48 -17.26
CA GLU A 273 9.22 -14.63 -16.91
C GLU A 273 8.78 -14.88 -15.46
N ALA A 274 8.32 -13.80 -14.80
CA ALA A 274 7.76 -13.89 -13.45
C ALA A 274 6.52 -14.81 -13.44
N VAL A 275 6.44 -15.66 -12.44
CA VAL A 275 5.29 -16.59 -12.22
C VAL A 275 4.12 -15.85 -11.58
N CYS A 276 4.40 -14.86 -10.78
CA CYS A 276 3.43 -14.00 -10.13
C CYS A 276 4.00 -12.59 -9.93
N HIS A 277 3.12 -11.63 -9.68
CA HIS A 277 3.49 -10.24 -9.47
C HIS A 277 3.22 -9.82 -8.03
N LEU A 278 4.23 -9.22 -7.39
CA LEU A 278 4.09 -8.58 -6.10
C LEU A 278 3.29 -7.27 -6.25
N GLN A 279 2.24 -7.13 -5.45
CA GLN A 279 1.38 -5.95 -5.45
C GLN A 279 1.48 -5.15 -4.15
N GLU A 280 1.85 -5.80 -3.04
CA GLU A 280 1.97 -5.12 -1.76
C GLU A 280 3.00 -5.83 -0.87
N ALA A 281 3.87 -5.02 -0.26
CA ALA A 281 4.81 -5.45 0.77
C ALA A 281 4.88 -4.38 1.86
N VAL A 282 4.78 -4.83 3.10
CA VAL A 282 4.67 -3.98 4.29
C VAL A 282 5.94 -4.08 5.12
N ASN A 283 6.54 -2.93 5.43
CA ASN A 283 7.66 -2.82 6.33
C ASN A 283 7.14 -2.52 7.75
N ILE A 284 7.12 -3.55 8.61
CA ILE A 284 6.61 -3.43 9.98
C ILE A 284 7.62 -2.68 10.84
N GLY A 285 7.11 -1.78 11.67
CA GLY A 285 7.92 -0.98 12.60
C GLY A 285 8.84 -1.83 13.49
N SER A 286 10.03 -1.27 13.79
CA SER A 286 11.05 -1.94 14.60
C SER A 286 10.50 -2.35 15.96
N LYS A 287 10.66 -3.66 16.30
CA LYS A 287 10.22 -4.28 17.55
C LYS A 287 8.71 -4.19 17.83
N ASP A 288 7.89 -3.94 16.82
CA ASP A 288 6.43 -4.06 16.96
C ASP A 288 6.00 -5.53 16.89
N TYR A 289 6.17 -6.23 18.00
CA TYR A 289 5.92 -7.66 18.09
C TYR A 289 4.42 -8.01 17.97
N GLU A 290 3.56 -7.12 18.40
CA GLU A 290 2.11 -7.30 18.26
C GLU A 290 1.73 -7.26 16.77
N LYS A 291 2.22 -6.26 16.04
CA LYS A 291 1.99 -6.15 14.61
C LYS A 291 2.62 -7.32 13.85
N ILE A 292 3.86 -7.72 14.16
CA ILE A 292 4.50 -8.90 13.56
C ILE A 292 3.60 -10.14 13.73
N LYS A 293 3.10 -10.41 14.96
CA LYS A 293 2.20 -11.53 15.23
C LYS A 293 0.89 -11.45 14.44
N MET A 294 0.28 -10.27 14.36
CA MET A 294 -0.93 -10.04 13.56
C MET A 294 -0.67 -10.33 12.08
N MET A 295 0.41 -9.79 11.52
CA MET A 295 0.74 -9.98 10.10
C MET A 295 1.05 -11.44 9.76
N ILE A 296 1.68 -12.19 10.67
CA ILE A 296 1.90 -13.64 10.50
C ILE A 296 0.55 -14.38 10.39
N GLN A 297 -0.41 -14.07 11.24
CA GLN A 297 -1.73 -14.72 11.17
C GLN A 297 -2.48 -14.38 9.89
N ASP A 298 -2.47 -13.11 9.50
CA ASP A 298 -3.29 -12.61 8.41
C ASP A 298 -2.70 -12.97 7.03
N TYR A 299 -1.39 -12.83 6.89
CA TYR A 299 -0.74 -12.92 5.58
C TYR A 299 0.20 -14.11 5.43
N GLY A 300 1.05 -14.40 6.40
CA GLY A 300 2.06 -15.45 6.31
C GLY A 300 3.36 -15.06 6.99
N ALA A 301 4.46 -15.73 6.61
CA ALA A 301 5.75 -15.52 7.25
C ALA A 301 6.28 -14.09 7.06
N VAL A 302 6.97 -13.57 8.07
CA VAL A 302 7.63 -12.26 8.06
C VAL A 302 9.12 -12.45 7.91
N GLN A 303 9.73 -11.90 6.85
CA GLN A 303 11.19 -11.82 6.73
C GLN A 303 11.74 -10.90 7.81
N SER A 304 12.75 -11.34 8.54
CA SER A 304 13.43 -10.55 9.56
C SER A 304 14.91 -10.92 9.65
N SER A 305 15.71 -10.08 10.30
CA SER A 305 17.15 -10.24 10.37
C SER A 305 17.61 -10.43 11.82
N PHE A 306 18.67 -11.21 12.03
CA PHE A 306 19.34 -11.36 13.32
C PHE A 306 20.86 -11.42 13.18
N TYR A 307 21.60 -11.24 14.27
CA TYR A 307 23.03 -11.51 14.28
C TYR A 307 23.27 -13.00 14.52
N SER A 308 23.96 -13.66 13.61
CA SER A 308 24.33 -15.07 13.75
C SER A 308 25.83 -15.23 13.98
N ASP A 309 26.18 -16.00 14.99
CA ASP A 309 27.54 -16.50 15.28
C ASP A 309 27.68 -18.00 14.98
N ILE A 310 26.67 -18.61 14.36
CA ILE A 310 26.64 -20.05 14.09
C ILE A 310 27.50 -20.33 12.84
N GLU A 311 28.68 -20.87 13.06
CA GLU A 311 29.61 -21.24 11.97
C GLU A 311 29.34 -22.64 11.41
N VAL A 312 28.81 -23.53 12.23
CA VAL A 312 28.54 -24.94 11.89
C VAL A 312 27.10 -25.27 12.24
N ALA A 313 26.30 -25.62 11.25
CA ALA A 313 24.91 -25.99 11.47
C ALA A 313 24.79 -27.11 12.53
N ASN A 314 23.85 -26.97 13.47
CA ASN A 314 23.59 -27.90 14.57
C ASN A 314 24.71 -28.07 15.61
N ALA A 315 25.77 -27.25 15.57
CA ALA A 315 26.72 -27.14 16.64
C ALA A 315 26.35 -26.01 17.59
N ASP A 316 26.64 -26.18 18.89
CA ASP A 316 26.51 -25.08 19.86
C ASP A 316 27.42 -23.91 19.45
N SER A 317 26.91 -22.70 19.60
CA SER A 317 27.71 -21.47 19.56
C SER A 317 27.61 -20.72 20.88
N GLU A 318 28.18 -19.53 20.99
CA GLU A 318 28.04 -18.71 22.20
C GLU A 318 26.58 -18.37 22.51
N PHE A 319 25.76 -18.16 21.44
CA PHE A 319 24.38 -17.70 21.56
C PHE A 319 23.34 -18.75 21.15
N TYR A 320 23.73 -19.83 20.47
CA TYR A 320 22.86 -20.90 20.01
C TYR A 320 23.02 -22.19 20.83
N ASN A 321 21.94 -22.64 21.45
CA ASN A 321 21.83 -23.92 22.11
C ASN A 321 21.24 -24.97 21.15
N ALA A 322 22.07 -25.82 20.57
CA ALA A 322 21.63 -26.84 19.61
C ALA A 322 20.71 -27.89 20.24
N GLY A 323 20.79 -28.12 21.56
CA GLY A 323 19.95 -29.10 22.26
C GLY A 323 18.48 -28.68 22.39
N THR A 324 18.18 -27.39 22.33
CA THR A 324 16.83 -26.82 22.44
C THR A 324 16.45 -25.99 21.21
N ALA A 325 17.35 -25.85 20.25
CA ALA A 325 17.24 -24.92 19.12
C ALA A 325 16.95 -23.46 19.54
N GLY A 326 17.43 -23.04 20.72
CA GLY A 326 17.22 -21.71 21.27
C GLY A 326 18.38 -20.77 20.97
N TYR A 327 18.09 -19.56 20.47
CA TYR A 327 19.07 -18.52 20.15
C TYR A 327 18.76 -17.21 20.90
N PHE A 328 19.78 -16.62 21.51
CA PHE A 328 19.65 -15.31 22.15
C PHE A 328 20.97 -14.53 22.12
N TYR A 329 20.95 -13.38 21.43
CA TYR A 329 22.04 -12.42 21.38
C TYR A 329 21.62 -11.08 21.99
N SER A 330 22.40 -10.58 22.96
CA SER A 330 22.16 -9.30 23.66
C SER A 330 23.28 -8.28 23.46
N GLY A 331 24.14 -8.48 22.44
CA GLY A 331 25.25 -7.58 22.16
C GLY A 331 24.87 -6.43 21.22
N SER A 332 25.89 -5.75 20.68
CA SER A 332 25.74 -4.56 19.84
C SER A 332 26.09 -4.79 18.37
N ALA A 333 26.40 -6.02 17.95
CA ALA A 333 26.66 -6.31 16.55
C ALA A 333 25.36 -6.17 15.73
N LYS A 334 25.49 -5.67 14.50
CA LYS A 334 24.36 -5.58 13.57
C LYS A 334 24.00 -6.97 13.08
N ALA A 335 22.73 -7.12 12.65
CA ALA A 335 22.30 -8.30 11.95
C ALA A 335 23.17 -8.60 10.73
N ASN A 336 23.40 -9.90 10.48
CA ASN A 336 24.21 -10.41 9.38
C ASN A 336 23.58 -11.62 8.68
N HIS A 337 22.35 -11.98 9.07
CA HIS A 337 21.65 -13.14 8.52
C HIS A 337 20.14 -12.90 8.53
N ASP A 338 19.47 -13.33 7.46
CA ASP A 338 18.02 -13.22 7.30
C ASP A 338 17.33 -14.57 7.48
N VAL A 339 16.17 -14.54 8.11
CA VAL A 339 15.26 -15.65 8.35
C VAL A 339 13.83 -15.24 8.12
N ILE A 340 12.89 -16.19 8.16
CA ILE A 340 11.48 -15.88 8.25
C ILE A 340 10.92 -16.24 9.63
N ILE A 341 10.16 -15.31 10.21
CA ILE A 341 9.37 -15.57 11.41
C ILE A 341 8.07 -16.25 10.98
N ILE A 342 7.84 -17.48 11.44
CA ILE A 342 6.68 -18.31 11.08
C ILE A 342 5.69 -18.49 12.22
N GLY A 343 6.00 -17.94 13.39
CA GLY A 343 5.16 -18.08 14.55
C GLY A 343 5.83 -17.59 15.83
N TRP A 344 5.24 -17.95 16.95
CA TRP A 344 5.73 -17.58 18.29
C TRP A 344 5.25 -18.55 19.36
N ASP A 345 5.96 -18.56 20.48
CA ASP A 345 5.56 -19.19 21.73
C ASP A 345 5.88 -18.26 22.91
N ASP A 346 4.86 -17.64 23.50
CA ASP A 346 5.00 -16.73 24.63
C ASP A 346 5.47 -17.44 25.92
N ASN A 347 5.38 -18.77 25.93
CA ASN A 347 5.78 -19.61 27.07
C ASN A 347 7.09 -20.39 26.80
N TYR A 348 7.82 -20.10 25.70
CA TYR A 348 9.10 -20.76 25.42
C TYR A 348 10.07 -20.48 26.58
N PRO A 349 10.55 -21.52 27.31
CA PRO A 349 11.29 -21.31 28.55
C PRO A 349 12.62 -20.60 28.30
N LYS A 350 12.89 -19.57 29.07
CA LYS A 350 14.19 -18.84 28.99
C LYS A 350 15.40 -19.71 29.31
N GLU A 351 15.21 -20.78 30.07
CA GLU A 351 16.25 -21.76 30.41
C GLU A 351 16.72 -22.56 29.20
N ASN A 352 15.99 -22.52 28.09
CA ASN A 352 16.38 -23.15 26.83
C ASN A 352 17.51 -22.42 26.11
N PHE A 353 17.80 -21.19 26.49
CA PHE A 353 18.91 -20.40 25.94
C PHE A 353 20.20 -20.61 26.77
N HIS A 354 21.38 -20.56 26.12
CA HIS A 354 22.66 -20.69 26.83
C HIS A 354 22.84 -19.63 27.93
N THR A 355 22.54 -18.37 27.59
CA THR A 355 22.42 -17.29 28.55
C THR A 355 20.94 -16.93 28.63
N PRO A 356 20.26 -17.26 29.75
CA PRO A 356 18.83 -16.98 29.86
C PRO A 356 18.52 -15.49 29.78
N PRO A 357 17.57 -15.07 28.89
CA PRO A 357 16.99 -13.72 28.93
C PRO A 357 16.20 -13.50 30.26
N LYS A 358 15.62 -12.32 30.44
CA LYS A 358 14.87 -12.00 31.67
C LYS A 358 13.55 -12.77 31.73
N ASN A 359 12.86 -12.87 30.60
CA ASN A 359 11.51 -13.43 30.48
C ASN A 359 11.49 -14.61 29.50
N ASP A 360 10.46 -15.42 29.62
CA ASP A 360 10.11 -16.46 28.65
C ASP A 360 9.60 -15.82 27.37
N GLY A 361 9.53 -16.61 26.30
CA GLY A 361 8.97 -16.25 25.01
C GLY A 361 9.98 -16.11 23.88
N ALA A 362 9.60 -16.61 22.73
CA ALA A 362 10.40 -16.59 21.52
C ALA A 362 9.55 -16.51 20.25
N PHE A 363 10.14 -15.96 19.19
CA PHE A 363 9.68 -16.20 17.83
C PHE A 363 10.13 -17.58 17.36
N ILE A 364 9.28 -18.25 16.57
CA ILE A 364 9.62 -19.45 15.80
C ILE A 364 10.11 -18.97 14.44
N CYS A 365 11.37 -19.23 14.13
CA CYS A 365 12.00 -18.78 12.89
C CYS A 365 12.41 -19.98 12.02
N GLN A 366 12.17 -19.92 10.70
CA GLN A 366 12.72 -20.87 9.77
C GLN A 366 13.99 -20.28 9.13
N ASN A 367 15.04 -21.11 9.12
CA ASN A 367 16.35 -20.79 8.55
C ASN A 367 16.52 -21.36 7.14
N SER A 368 17.50 -20.88 6.40
CA SER A 368 17.92 -21.35 5.08
C SER A 368 19.13 -22.29 5.11
N TRP A 369 19.20 -23.20 6.11
CA TRP A 369 20.28 -24.18 6.28
C TRP A 369 19.81 -25.63 6.19
N GLY A 370 18.65 -25.84 5.56
CA GLY A 370 18.06 -27.16 5.33
C GLY A 370 17.32 -27.71 6.56
N GLN A 371 16.57 -28.79 6.32
CA GLN A 371 15.70 -29.41 7.35
C GLN A 371 16.46 -30.07 8.49
N SER A 372 17.76 -30.37 8.32
CA SER A 372 18.57 -30.95 9.40
C SER A 372 18.98 -29.93 10.46
N PHE A 373 18.78 -28.63 10.25
CA PHE A 373 19.07 -27.59 11.22
C PHE A 373 17.93 -27.47 12.25
N GLY A 374 18.27 -27.40 13.54
CA GLY A 374 17.33 -27.15 14.61
C GLY A 374 16.16 -28.14 14.66
N ASP A 375 14.93 -27.62 14.67
CA ASP A 375 13.67 -28.36 14.67
C ASP A 375 13.07 -28.33 13.23
N ASP A 376 13.44 -29.31 12.38
CA ASP A 376 13.05 -29.39 10.97
C ASP A 376 13.34 -28.09 10.16
N GLY A 377 14.52 -27.50 10.39
CA GLY A 377 14.96 -26.25 9.76
C GLY A 377 14.54 -24.99 10.52
N CYS A 378 13.89 -25.15 11.65
CA CYS A 378 13.41 -24.06 12.49
C CYS A 378 14.15 -23.96 13.83
N PHE A 379 14.10 -22.79 14.44
CA PHE A 379 14.69 -22.52 15.75
C PHE A 379 13.95 -21.38 16.45
N TYR A 380 14.28 -21.12 17.71
CA TYR A 380 13.58 -20.19 18.57
C TYR A 380 14.47 -19.00 18.91
N ILE A 381 14.10 -17.80 18.51
CA ILE A 381 14.82 -16.57 18.87
C ILE A 381 14.07 -15.83 19.96
N SER A 382 14.73 -15.56 21.09
CA SER A 382 14.13 -14.82 22.20
C SER A 382 13.58 -13.46 21.76
N TYR A 383 12.43 -13.03 22.31
CA TYR A 383 11.93 -11.66 22.15
C TYR A 383 12.93 -10.59 22.64
N GLU A 384 13.83 -10.96 23.57
CA GLU A 384 14.84 -10.06 24.10
C GLU A 384 16.12 -10.01 23.25
N ASP A 385 16.20 -10.77 22.13
CA ASP A 385 17.29 -10.68 21.17
C ASP A 385 17.41 -9.25 20.61
N THR A 386 18.63 -8.77 20.44
CA THR A 386 18.87 -7.37 20.04
C THR A 386 18.35 -7.07 18.64
N ASN A 387 18.46 -8.00 17.70
CA ASN A 387 18.25 -7.73 16.27
C ASN A 387 16.90 -8.23 15.75
N ILE A 388 16.42 -9.42 16.17
CA ILE A 388 15.17 -9.97 15.65
C ILE A 388 14.03 -8.96 15.81
N GLY A 389 13.21 -8.79 14.81
CA GLY A 389 12.12 -7.82 14.82
C GLY A 389 12.53 -6.35 14.59
N MET A 390 13.83 -6.07 14.33
CA MET A 390 14.29 -4.71 14.01
C MET A 390 13.95 -4.31 12.57
N ASN A 391 14.14 -5.22 11.63
CA ASN A 391 13.88 -5.04 10.20
C ASN A 391 12.91 -6.14 9.79
N ASN A 392 11.71 -5.79 9.36
CA ASN A 392 10.65 -6.76 9.14
C ASN A 392 9.91 -6.45 7.84
N MET A 393 9.83 -7.43 6.94
CA MET A 393 9.09 -7.31 5.70
C MET A 393 8.07 -8.44 5.57
N VAL A 394 6.83 -8.12 5.26
CA VAL A 394 5.79 -9.08 4.91
C VAL A 394 5.24 -8.76 3.52
N TYR A 395 5.08 -9.78 2.69
CA TYR A 395 4.57 -9.67 1.32
C TYR A 395 3.08 -10.00 1.34
N THR A 396 2.25 -8.98 1.43
CA THR A 396 0.83 -9.12 1.79
C THR A 396 -0.08 -9.42 0.60
N LYS A 397 0.33 -9.02 -0.63
CA LYS A 397 -0.49 -9.21 -1.81
C LYS A 397 0.33 -9.68 -3.01
N ILE A 398 0.04 -10.90 -3.44
CA ILE A 398 0.63 -11.53 -4.61
C ILE A 398 -0.49 -11.85 -5.60
N GLU A 399 -0.33 -11.49 -6.86
CA GLU A 399 -1.30 -11.74 -7.92
C GLU A 399 -0.68 -12.58 -9.05
N PRO A 400 -1.48 -13.32 -9.85
CA PRO A 400 -0.99 -13.99 -11.06
C PRO A 400 -0.30 -13.00 -12.01
N SER A 401 0.68 -13.49 -12.80
CA SER A 401 1.45 -12.65 -13.72
C SER A 401 0.65 -12.09 -14.91
N ASP A 402 -0.58 -12.54 -15.12
CA ASP A 402 -1.51 -12.04 -16.13
C ASP A 402 -2.50 -10.96 -15.60
N ASN A 403 -2.22 -10.39 -14.43
CA ASN A 403 -3.06 -9.36 -13.80
C ASN A 403 -3.08 -8.04 -14.59
N TYR A 404 -1.97 -7.68 -15.24
CA TYR A 404 -1.83 -6.52 -16.13
C TYR A 404 -1.04 -6.91 -17.37
N ASP A 405 -1.30 -6.22 -18.52
CA ASP A 405 -0.60 -6.48 -19.77
C ASP A 405 0.73 -5.73 -19.90
N ALA A 406 0.87 -4.59 -19.20
CA ALA A 406 2.09 -3.78 -19.25
C ALA A 406 2.38 -3.06 -17.92
N ILE A 407 3.66 -2.83 -17.67
CA ILE A 407 4.21 -2.00 -16.60
C ILE A 407 5.02 -0.85 -17.20
N TYR A 408 4.76 0.37 -16.75
CA TYR A 408 5.53 1.57 -17.03
C TYR A 408 6.32 1.92 -15.77
N GLN A 409 7.65 1.94 -15.86
CA GLN A 409 8.54 2.14 -14.71
C GLN A 409 9.90 2.70 -15.13
N THR A 410 10.54 3.43 -14.23
CA THR A 410 11.93 3.92 -14.34
C THR A 410 12.77 3.46 -13.14
N ASP A 411 12.12 3.06 -12.05
CA ASP A 411 12.69 2.70 -10.75
C ASP A 411 12.95 1.17 -10.64
N ASN A 412 13.97 0.68 -11.35
CA ASN A 412 14.32 -0.75 -11.37
C ASN A 412 15.03 -1.26 -10.10
N LEU A 413 15.59 -0.34 -9.30
CA LEU A 413 16.28 -0.63 -8.04
C LEU A 413 15.40 -0.32 -6.82
N GLY A 414 14.19 0.24 -7.04
CA GLY A 414 13.22 0.53 -6.00
C GLY A 414 13.67 1.62 -5.02
N TRP A 415 13.20 1.53 -3.78
CA TRP A 415 13.40 2.57 -2.76
C TRP A 415 14.82 2.54 -2.18
N ILE A 416 15.73 3.35 -2.73
CA ILE A 416 17.12 3.55 -2.26
C ILE A 416 17.21 4.77 -1.33
N GLY A 417 16.45 5.83 -1.62
CA GLY A 417 16.48 7.07 -0.85
C GLY A 417 15.15 7.80 -0.89
N ALA A 418 15.13 9.00 -0.34
CA ALA A 418 13.91 9.80 -0.33
C ALA A 418 14.23 11.30 -0.54
N ILE A 419 13.31 12.00 -1.23
CA ILE A 419 13.36 13.45 -1.43
C ILE A 419 12.07 14.13 -0.98
N GLY A 420 12.11 15.45 -0.82
CA GLY A 420 10.97 16.26 -0.44
C GLY A 420 11.36 17.70 -0.14
N TYR A 421 10.47 18.44 0.48
CA TYR A 421 10.62 19.88 0.71
C TYR A 421 10.84 20.23 2.19
N ASN A 422 11.29 19.30 3.02
CA ASN A 422 11.30 19.37 4.49
C ASN A 422 9.88 19.53 5.07
N GLU A 423 8.91 18.95 4.39
CA GLU A 423 7.50 18.93 4.75
C GLU A 423 6.96 17.50 4.64
N PRO A 424 5.92 17.14 5.39
CA PRO A 424 5.36 15.79 5.34
C PRO A 424 4.63 15.46 4.04
N PHE A 425 4.51 16.40 3.12
CA PHE A 425 3.80 16.22 1.87
C PHE A 425 4.60 16.65 0.65
N ALA A 426 4.30 16.00 -0.48
CA ALA A 426 4.77 16.39 -1.80
C ALA A 426 3.81 15.87 -2.88
N TYR A 427 3.86 16.46 -4.07
CA TYR A 427 3.35 15.88 -5.29
C TYR A 427 4.53 15.33 -6.07
N PHE A 428 4.39 14.13 -6.62
CA PHE A 428 5.38 13.54 -7.51
C PHE A 428 4.68 12.80 -8.65
N GLY A 429 5.36 12.58 -9.74
CA GLY A 429 4.77 11.93 -10.89
C GLY A 429 5.82 11.50 -11.90
N ASN A 430 5.45 10.51 -12.72
CA ASN A 430 6.23 10.09 -13.87
C ASN A 430 5.41 10.26 -15.15
N LYS A 431 6.09 10.67 -16.24
CA LYS A 431 5.56 10.71 -17.59
C LYS A 431 5.93 9.43 -18.31
N TYR A 432 4.98 8.89 -19.03
CA TYR A 432 5.14 7.67 -19.81
C TYR A 432 4.58 7.86 -21.21
N HIS A 433 4.93 6.96 -22.12
CA HIS A 433 4.42 6.93 -23.49
C HIS A 433 3.78 5.57 -23.76
N ALA A 434 2.48 5.57 -24.08
CA ALA A 434 1.75 4.39 -24.54
C ALA A 434 1.66 4.39 -26.06
N GLU A 435 2.21 3.35 -26.71
CA GLU A 435 2.17 3.21 -28.17
C GLU A 435 0.74 3.04 -28.68
N ASP A 436 -0.09 2.31 -27.95
CA ASP A 436 -1.49 2.03 -28.25
C ASP A 436 -2.43 2.72 -27.25
N THR A 437 -3.73 2.62 -27.48
CA THR A 437 -4.72 3.03 -26.50
C THR A 437 -4.90 1.92 -25.47
N GLU A 438 -4.62 2.24 -24.20
CA GLU A 438 -4.63 1.29 -23.09
C GLU A 438 -5.53 1.76 -21.95
N ALA A 439 -5.96 0.83 -21.11
CA ALA A 439 -6.69 1.11 -19.89
C ALA A 439 -5.73 1.17 -18.71
N LEU A 440 -5.56 2.32 -18.07
CA LEU A 440 -4.83 2.44 -16.81
C LEU A 440 -5.60 1.73 -15.69
N LYS A 441 -4.98 0.71 -15.09
CA LYS A 441 -5.60 -0.20 -14.12
C LYS A 441 -5.13 -0.02 -12.70
N ALA A 442 -3.85 0.34 -12.51
CA ALA A 442 -3.29 0.56 -11.20
C ALA A 442 -2.07 1.48 -11.27
N VAL A 443 -1.68 1.99 -10.12
CA VAL A 443 -0.41 2.68 -9.90
C VAL A 443 0.25 2.10 -8.67
N SER A 444 1.59 2.06 -8.62
CA SER A 444 2.30 1.68 -7.40
C SER A 444 3.34 2.70 -7.01
N PHE A 445 3.54 2.81 -5.73
CA PHE A 445 4.53 3.71 -5.11
C PHE A 445 4.92 3.18 -3.73
N TYR A 446 5.91 3.82 -3.12
CA TYR A 446 6.31 3.51 -1.75
C TYR A 446 5.76 4.56 -0.77
N ALA A 447 5.16 4.09 0.32
CA ALA A 447 4.92 4.89 1.51
C ALA A 447 6.19 4.87 2.38
N THR A 448 6.82 6.02 2.59
CA THR A 448 8.11 6.11 3.30
C THR A 448 7.97 6.10 4.83
N GLY A 449 6.77 6.05 5.34
CA GLY A 449 6.45 5.98 6.77
C GLY A 449 5.02 5.52 7.00
N ALA A 450 4.68 5.30 8.26
CA ALA A 450 3.33 4.96 8.70
C ALA A 450 2.37 6.15 8.57
N ASP A 451 1.07 5.88 8.70
CA ASP A 451 -0.01 6.88 8.62
C ASP A 451 0.10 7.77 7.36
N THR A 452 0.40 7.14 6.21
CA THR A 452 0.55 7.83 4.93
C THR A 452 -0.79 7.96 4.22
N THR A 453 -1.17 9.20 3.86
CA THR A 453 -2.32 9.46 2.98
C THR A 453 -1.85 9.71 1.56
N TYR A 454 -2.58 9.20 0.59
CA TYR A 454 -2.30 9.42 -0.83
C TYR A 454 -3.52 9.93 -1.59
N GLU A 455 -3.24 10.67 -2.66
CA GLU A 455 -4.21 11.03 -3.71
C GLU A 455 -3.56 10.72 -5.06
N VAL A 456 -4.22 9.91 -5.90
CA VAL A 456 -3.75 9.53 -7.24
C VAL A 456 -4.45 10.37 -8.29
N TYR A 457 -3.70 10.84 -9.27
CA TYR A 457 -4.18 11.63 -10.39
C TYR A 457 -3.61 11.12 -11.71
N VAL A 458 -4.26 11.45 -12.80
CA VAL A 458 -3.77 11.24 -14.16
C VAL A 458 -3.81 12.54 -14.95
N VAL A 459 -2.82 12.75 -15.81
CA VAL A 459 -2.80 13.75 -16.88
C VAL A 459 -2.65 13.01 -18.18
N ASN A 460 -3.65 13.10 -19.06
CA ASN A 460 -3.67 12.42 -20.36
C ASN A 460 -4.05 13.36 -21.51
N GLU A 461 -4.08 14.68 -21.28
CA GLU A 461 -4.34 15.70 -22.27
C GLU A 461 -3.40 16.90 -22.09
N ASN A 462 -2.91 17.45 -23.20
CA ASN A 462 -2.09 18.67 -23.21
C ASN A 462 -0.84 18.61 -22.32
N ILE A 463 -0.20 17.43 -22.24
CA ILE A 463 1.04 17.25 -21.49
C ILE A 463 2.15 18.06 -22.21
N SER A 464 2.78 18.97 -21.49
CA SER A 464 4.01 19.64 -21.93
C SER A 464 5.17 19.24 -21.01
N ALA A 465 6.40 19.45 -21.47
CA ALA A 465 7.60 19.03 -20.75
C ALA A 465 7.65 19.51 -19.28
N ASP A 466 6.99 20.64 -18.98
CA ASP A 466 7.09 21.29 -17.69
C ASP A 466 5.72 21.55 -17.03
N ASN A 467 4.63 20.99 -17.56
CA ASN A 467 3.29 21.26 -17.03
C ASN A 467 2.46 19.99 -16.87
N LEU A 468 2.39 19.51 -15.63
CA LEU A 468 1.52 18.42 -15.21
C LEU A 468 0.31 18.91 -14.40
N SER A 469 -0.05 20.21 -14.50
CA SER A 469 -1.05 20.84 -13.62
C SER A 469 -2.50 20.52 -13.99
N ASN A 470 -2.76 19.93 -15.17
CA ASN A 470 -4.13 19.55 -15.57
C ASN A 470 -4.48 18.14 -15.05
N MET A 471 -4.35 17.97 -13.75
CA MET A 471 -4.58 16.71 -13.06
C MET A 471 -6.05 16.37 -12.96
N ARG A 472 -6.41 15.11 -13.26
CA ARG A 472 -7.71 14.54 -12.96
C ARG A 472 -7.59 13.60 -11.75
N PHE A 473 -8.29 13.90 -10.68
CA PHE A 473 -8.36 13.04 -9.48
C PHE A 473 -8.96 11.67 -9.84
N LEU A 474 -8.35 10.61 -9.32
CA LEU A 474 -8.78 9.23 -9.49
C LEU A 474 -9.18 8.59 -8.15
N LYS A 475 -8.28 8.61 -7.17
CA LYS A 475 -8.47 7.88 -5.92
C LYS A 475 -7.68 8.51 -4.78
N SER A 476 -8.17 8.36 -3.57
CA SER A 476 -7.45 8.64 -2.32
C SER A 476 -7.61 7.50 -1.32
N GLY A 477 -6.70 7.41 -0.38
CA GLY A 477 -6.74 6.43 0.69
C GLY A 477 -5.68 6.70 1.76
N VAL A 478 -5.63 5.81 2.74
CA VAL A 478 -4.65 5.80 3.82
C VAL A 478 -3.87 4.48 3.78
N ILE A 479 -2.62 4.56 4.11
CA ILE A 479 -1.69 3.45 4.25
C ILE A 479 -1.16 3.50 5.69
N ASP A 480 -1.40 2.42 6.44
CA ASP A 480 -1.08 2.37 7.87
C ASP A 480 0.43 2.22 8.15
N GLU A 481 1.16 1.51 7.29
CA GLU A 481 2.57 1.18 7.48
C GLU A 481 3.43 1.61 6.29
N ALA A 482 4.73 1.78 6.50
CA ALA A 482 5.67 1.96 5.39
C ALA A 482 5.71 0.72 4.48
N GLY A 483 6.01 0.89 3.18
CA GLY A 483 6.10 -0.24 2.27
C GLY A 483 5.85 0.09 0.81
N TYR A 484 5.71 -0.95 -0.01
CA TYR A 484 5.35 -0.87 -1.41
C TYR A 484 3.88 -1.20 -1.61
N TYR A 485 3.16 -0.37 -2.35
CA TYR A 485 1.71 -0.50 -2.51
C TYR A 485 1.29 -0.29 -3.95
N THR A 486 0.52 -1.23 -4.48
CA THR A 486 -0.19 -1.07 -5.74
C THR A 486 -1.63 -0.69 -5.46
N VAL A 487 -2.01 0.48 -5.93
CA VAL A 487 -3.35 1.07 -5.79
C VAL A 487 -4.16 0.74 -7.03
N PRO A 488 -5.11 -0.21 -6.99
CA PRO A 488 -5.97 -0.53 -8.11
C PRO A 488 -6.93 0.63 -8.38
N LEU A 489 -7.18 0.90 -9.67
CA LEU A 489 -8.07 1.94 -10.15
C LEU A 489 -9.29 1.30 -10.81
N SER A 490 -10.49 1.75 -10.43
CA SER A 490 -11.73 1.36 -11.07
C SER A 490 -12.11 2.34 -12.20
N GLY A 491 -13.02 1.93 -13.06
CA GLY A 491 -13.52 2.78 -14.15
C GLY A 491 -12.73 2.68 -15.45
N ASN A 492 -13.14 3.50 -16.42
CA ASN A 492 -12.54 3.50 -17.75
C ASN A 492 -11.57 4.69 -17.86
N ILE A 493 -10.34 4.49 -17.41
CA ILE A 493 -9.27 5.48 -17.51
C ILE A 493 -8.42 5.07 -18.72
N THR A 494 -8.61 5.75 -19.84
CA THR A 494 -7.85 5.50 -21.08
C THR A 494 -6.63 6.39 -21.15
N VAL A 495 -5.50 5.82 -21.55
CA VAL A 495 -4.26 6.52 -21.85
C VAL A 495 -3.80 6.16 -23.26
N SER A 496 -3.13 7.09 -23.96
CA SER A 496 -2.61 6.90 -25.32
C SER A 496 -1.60 8.02 -25.62
N GLY A 497 -0.50 7.69 -26.27
CA GLY A 497 0.61 8.62 -26.41
C GLY A 497 1.19 9.02 -25.06
N ASP A 498 1.59 10.28 -24.90
CA ASP A 498 2.13 10.77 -23.63
C ASP A 498 1.05 10.89 -22.57
N PHE A 499 1.29 10.31 -21.41
CA PHE A 499 0.45 10.46 -20.22
C PHE A 499 1.34 10.59 -18.97
N ALA A 500 0.79 11.09 -17.89
CA ALA A 500 1.47 11.11 -16.59
C ALA A 500 0.57 10.59 -15.50
N VAL A 501 1.18 9.84 -14.58
CA VAL A 501 0.59 9.48 -13.30
C VAL A 501 1.19 10.37 -12.23
N ILE A 502 0.35 10.88 -11.35
CA ILE A 502 0.76 11.79 -10.27
C ILE A 502 0.20 11.25 -8.96
N VAL A 503 1.04 11.27 -7.93
CA VAL A 503 0.64 11.00 -6.56
C VAL A 503 0.93 12.23 -5.71
N LYS A 504 -0.05 12.67 -4.95
CA LYS A 504 0.15 13.53 -3.79
C LYS A 504 0.24 12.62 -2.59
N ILE A 505 1.32 12.71 -1.85
CA ILE A 505 1.57 11.93 -0.64
C ILE A 505 1.66 12.85 0.58
N ILE A 506 1.16 12.36 1.70
CA ILE A 506 1.31 12.99 3.01
C ILE A 506 1.72 11.90 3.96
N THR A 507 2.98 11.91 4.42
CA THR A 507 3.50 10.91 5.36
C THR A 507 3.80 11.62 6.68
N LYS A 508 3.07 11.25 7.73
CA LYS A 508 3.24 11.82 9.04
C LYS A 508 4.70 11.69 9.51
N ASP A 509 5.22 12.74 10.11
CA ASP A 509 6.59 12.81 10.65
C ASP A 509 7.73 12.66 9.61
N ALA A 510 7.44 12.48 8.31
CA ALA A 510 8.44 12.51 7.26
C ALA A 510 8.78 13.96 6.87
N VAL A 511 10.03 14.18 6.49
CA VAL A 511 10.49 15.45 5.89
C VAL A 511 10.77 15.29 4.40
N HIS A 512 10.95 14.06 3.94
CA HIS A 512 11.18 13.65 2.56
C HIS A 512 10.27 12.45 2.24
N PRO A 513 9.00 12.67 1.87
CA PRO A 513 8.03 11.59 1.73
C PRO A 513 8.06 10.84 0.40
N VAL A 514 8.89 11.26 -0.57
CA VAL A 514 8.94 10.68 -1.92
C VAL A 514 10.11 9.74 -2.05
N ALA A 515 9.83 8.45 -2.25
CA ALA A 515 10.84 7.42 -2.49
C ALA A 515 11.49 7.59 -3.87
N ILE A 516 12.80 7.40 -3.92
CA ILE A 516 13.62 7.51 -5.13
C ILE A 516 14.63 6.38 -5.24
N GLU A 517 15.09 6.13 -6.48
CA GLU A 517 16.33 5.44 -6.77
C GLU A 517 17.38 6.41 -7.33
N TYR A 518 18.63 6.13 -7.07
CA TYR A 518 19.78 6.88 -7.59
C TYR A 518 21.00 5.96 -7.68
N SER A 519 22.05 6.37 -8.41
CA SER A 519 23.28 5.59 -8.50
C SER A 519 24.12 5.72 -7.23
N GLY A 520 24.58 4.57 -6.72
CA GLY A 520 25.41 4.49 -5.51
C GLY A 520 26.86 4.93 -5.70
N GLU A 521 27.52 5.20 -4.59
CA GLU A 521 28.97 5.40 -4.59
C GLU A 521 29.66 4.07 -4.92
N ASN A 522 30.78 4.12 -5.63
CA ASN A 522 31.61 2.93 -6.01
C ASN A 522 30.92 1.88 -6.92
N ASN A 523 29.87 2.24 -7.67
CA ASN A 523 29.13 1.35 -8.57
C ASN A 523 28.50 0.12 -7.87
N GLU A 524 28.11 0.22 -6.59
CA GLU A 524 27.35 -0.82 -5.90
C GLU A 524 25.98 -1.02 -6.54
N PHE A 525 25.43 0.04 -7.09
CA PHE A 525 24.22 0.02 -7.93
C PHE A 525 24.24 1.23 -8.88
N ASP A 526 23.67 1.06 -10.06
CA ASP A 526 23.70 2.04 -11.15
C ASP A 526 22.29 2.22 -11.71
N ALA A 527 21.65 3.35 -11.35
CA ALA A 527 20.34 3.69 -11.86
C ALA A 527 20.47 4.44 -13.20
N ASP A 528 19.68 4.07 -14.19
CA ASP A 528 19.57 4.85 -15.42
C ASP A 528 18.68 6.08 -15.15
N ILE A 529 19.30 7.24 -15.05
CA ILE A 529 18.63 8.53 -14.81
C ILE A 529 18.56 9.40 -16.08
N SER A 530 18.63 8.79 -17.26
CA SER A 530 18.70 9.53 -18.54
C SER A 530 17.36 9.73 -19.24
N ASP A 531 16.30 9.04 -18.82
CA ASP A 531 14.98 9.02 -19.48
C ASP A 531 14.15 10.30 -19.25
N GLY A 532 14.36 11.00 -18.14
CA GLY A 532 13.77 12.32 -17.92
C GLY A 532 12.28 12.31 -17.61
N GLU A 533 11.77 11.26 -16.99
CA GLU A 533 10.34 11.04 -16.75
C GLU A 533 9.84 11.53 -15.40
N GLY A 534 10.75 11.64 -14.39
CA GLY A 534 10.40 11.93 -13.01
C GLY A 534 10.21 13.41 -12.69
N TYR A 535 9.17 13.75 -11.96
CA TYR A 535 8.83 15.13 -11.55
C TYR A 535 8.41 15.18 -10.08
N ILE A 536 8.79 16.27 -9.39
CA ILE A 536 8.35 16.59 -8.03
C ILE A 536 7.81 18.03 -7.96
N SER A 537 6.81 18.26 -7.13
CA SER A 537 6.20 19.58 -6.90
C SER A 537 5.75 19.76 -5.46
N TYR A 538 5.96 20.95 -4.90
CA TYR A 538 5.41 21.33 -3.59
C TYR A 538 3.90 21.55 -3.61
N ASN A 539 3.33 22.02 -4.71
CA ASN A 539 1.94 22.51 -4.77
C ASN A 539 1.11 21.97 -5.95
N GLY A 540 1.64 21.01 -6.71
CA GLY A 540 1.00 20.45 -7.90
C GLY A 540 0.90 21.41 -9.11
N LYS A 541 1.53 22.60 -9.04
CA LYS A 541 1.47 23.62 -10.11
C LYS A 541 2.82 23.91 -10.74
N TYR A 542 3.88 23.94 -9.93
CA TYR A 542 5.25 24.19 -10.39
C TYR A 542 6.05 22.91 -10.19
N TRP A 543 6.50 22.34 -11.31
CA TRP A 543 7.15 21.05 -11.37
C TRP A 543 8.65 21.17 -11.60
N GLN A 544 9.42 20.35 -10.93
CA GLN A 544 10.86 20.19 -11.08
C GLN A 544 11.14 18.77 -11.57
N ARG A 545 12.01 18.61 -12.57
CA ARG A 545 12.46 17.29 -13.01
C ARG A 545 13.40 16.70 -11.96
N ALA A 546 13.15 15.44 -11.62
CA ALA A 546 13.91 14.73 -10.59
C ALA A 546 15.35 14.46 -11.04
N GLU A 547 15.54 14.02 -12.26
CA GLU A 547 16.85 13.70 -12.83
C GLU A 547 17.74 14.96 -12.91
N ASP A 548 17.21 16.07 -13.41
CA ASP A 548 17.97 17.31 -13.59
C ASP A 548 18.34 17.97 -12.26
N ASN A 549 17.46 17.90 -11.26
CA ASN A 549 17.62 18.66 -10.02
C ASN A 549 18.16 17.84 -8.84
N TYR A 550 17.93 16.51 -8.86
CA TYR A 550 18.24 15.61 -7.74
C TYR A 550 19.07 14.40 -8.18
N SER A 551 19.30 14.19 -9.48
CA SER A 551 20.01 13.04 -10.04
C SER A 551 19.43 11.71 -9.58
N CYS A 552 18.10 11.56 -9.69
CA CYS A 552 17.36 10.40 -9.22
C CYS A 552 16.12 10.12 -10.07
N ASN A 553 15.64 8.88 -10.08
CA ASN A 553 14.31 8.50 -10.57
C ASN A 553 13.30 8.50 -9.42
N ILE A 554 12.05 8.83 -9.73
CA ILE A 554 10.93 8.72 -8.79
C ILE A 554 10.41 7.28 -8.79
N CYS A 555 10.29 6.67 -7.61
CA CYS A 555 9.71 5.33 -7.47
C CYS A 555 8.18 5.37 -7.62
N LEU A 556 7.73 5.30 -8.87
CA LEU A 556 6.32 5.31 -9.24
C LEU A 556 6.14 4.48 -10.50
N LYS A 557 5.15 3.58 -10.49
CA LYS A 557 4.85 2.72 -11.65
C LYS A 557 3.39 2.87 -12.05
N ALA A 558 3.10 2.62 -13.33
CA ALA A 558 1.75 2.53 -13.87
C ALA A 558 1.53 1.16 -14.52
N PHE A 559 0.34 0.61 -14.33
CA PHE A 559 -0.05 -0.69 -14.88
C PHE A 559 -1.26 -0.52 -15.79
N THR A 560 -1.19 -1.12 -16.96
CA THR A 560 -2.22 -0.98 -17.99
C THR A 560 -2.65 -2.33 -18.56
N ASN A 561 -3.85 -2.33 -19.15
CA ASN A 561 -4.32 -3.43 -19.98
C ASN A 561 -4.68 -2.91 -21.37
N LYS A 562 -4.46 -3.73 -22.39
CA LYS A 562 -4.86 -3.45 -23.77
C LYS A 562 -6.38 -3.31 -23.84
N ILE A 563 -6.83 -2.43 -24.72
CA ILE A 563 -8.25 -2.28 -25.03
C ILE A 563 -8.49 -2.94 -26.37
N ASP A 564 -9.32 -4.00 -26.39
CA ASP A 564 -9.74 -4.72 -27.60
C ASP A 564 -10.60 -3.85 -28.57
#